data_93c1751023554c8dfa58592a9449bdc2
#
_entry.id   93c1751023554c8dfa58592a9449bdc2
#
_cell.length_a   1.000
_cell.length_b   1.000
_cell.length_c   1.000
_cell.angle_alpha   90.00
_cell.angle_beta   90.00
_cell.angle_gamma   90.00
#
_symmetry.space_group_name_H-M   'P 1'
#
loop_
_entity.id
_entity.type
_entity.pdbx_description
1 polymer ?
#
loop_
_entity_poly.entity_id
_entity_poly.type
_entity_poly.pdbx_seq_one_letter_code
_entity_poly.pdbx_strand_id
1 'polypeptide(L)'
;MAIEIERKFLVLTDGWRAAADAGTPYRQGYLSRVTGTDAVRSSVRVRSDGARAYLNIKSATLGIRRQEYEYAIPLADAEAMLAELCVGAVVEKTRYHVSVGAHVWEIDVFAGANAGLIVAEIELDHEDEAFERPDWLGAEVSDDPRYYNVCLAERPY
;
A
#
# COMPACT_ATOMS: atom_id res chain seq x y z
N MET A 1 -2.18 19.52 -7.92
CA MET A 1 -2.08 19.04 -6.53
C MET A 1 -2.24 17.53 -6.52
N ALA A 2 -1.36 16.83 -5.86
CA ALA A 2 -1.36 15.37 -5.85
C ALA A 2 -2.25 14.86 -4.71
N ILE A 3 -3.51 14.63 -5.01
CA ILE A 3 -4.49 14.10 -4.07
C ILE A 3 -4.76 12.64 -4.43
N GLU A 4 -4.66 11.76 -3.45
CA GLU A 4 -5.02 10.35 -3.56
C GLU A 4 -6.28 10.09 -2.74
N ILE A 5 -7.26 9.43 -3.35
CA ILE A 5 -8.45 8.93 -2.67
C ILE A 5 -8.47 7.43 -2.87
N GLU A 6 -8.30 6.68 -1.77
CA GLU A 6 -8.15 5.23 -1.81
C GLU A 6 -8.94 4.60 -0.68
N ARG A 7 -9.63 3.52 -0.97
CA ARG A 7 -10.33 2.72 0.03
C ARG A 7 -9.69 1.35 0.11
N LYS A 8 -9.65 0.80 1.31
CA LYS A 8 -8.95 -0.44 1.64
C LYS A 8 -9.89 -1.42 2.28
N PHE A 9 -9.79 -2.69 1.87
CA PHE A 9 -10.66 -3.78 2.31
C PHE A 9 -9.86 -5.03 2.61
N LEU A 10 -10.38 -5.85 3.50
CA LEU A 10 -9.92 -7.23 3.64
C LEU A 10 -10.49 -8.07 2.50
N VAL A 11 -9.91 -9.23 2.26
CA VAL A 11 -10.30 -10.16 1.20
C VAL A 11 -10.82 -11.44 1.83
N LEU A 12 -12.04 -11.86 1.45
CA LEU A 12 -12.73 -13.03 2.03
C LEU A 12 -12.30 -14.35 1.42
N THR A 13 -12.11 -14.38 0.09
CA THR A 13 -11.87 -15.62 -0.66
C THR A 13 -10.83 -15.39 -1.76
N ASP A 14 -10.39 -16.47 -2.39
CA ASP A 14 -9.42 -16.43 -3.50
C ASP A 14 -10.07 -16.21 -4.87
N GLY A 15 -11.37 -15.91 -4.93
CA GLY A 15 -12.09 -15.74 -6.21
C GLY A 15 -11.51 -14.68 -7.13
N TRP A 16 -10.79 -13.69 -6.59
CA TRP A 16 -10.13 -12.65 -7.36
C TRP A 16 -9.00 -13.18 -8.26
N ARG A 17 -8.41 -14.32 -7.94
CA ARG A 17 -7.24 -14.87 -8.64
C ARG A 17 -7.53 -15.22 -10.10
N ALA A 18 -8.76 -15.61 -10.41
CA ALA A 18 -9.14 -16.00 -11.76
C ALA A 18 -9.02 -14.85 -12.78
N ALA A 19 -9.23 -13.61 -12.35
CA ALA A 19 -9.18 -12.42 -13.21
C ALA A 19 -7.91 -11.57 -12.97
N ALA A 20 -6.99 -12.03 -12.13
CA ALA A 20 -5.78 -11.28 -11.79
C ALA A 20 -4.72 -11.38 -12.88
N ASP A 21 -3.89 -10.34 -12.98
CA ASP A 21 -2.67 -10.36 -13.79
C ASP A 21 -1.59 -11.28 -13.15
N ALA A 22 -0.38 -11.25 -13.70
CA ALA A 22 0.72 -12.07 -13.21
C ALA A 22 1.28 -11.62 -11.86
N GLY A 23 0.93 -10.42 -11.42
CA GLY A 23 1.43 -9.82 -10.20
C GLY A 23 2.83 -9.23 -10.33
N THR A 24 3.13 -8.26 -9.48
CA THR A 24 4.44 -7.61 -9.40
C THR A 24 4.91 -7.65 -7.95
N PRO A 25 6.07 -8.25 -7.66
CA PRO A 25 6.62 -8.23 -6.32
C PRO A 25 7.18 -6.85 -5.98
N TYR A 26 6.86 -6.36 -4.79
CA TYR A 26 7.38 -5.11 -4.25
C TYR A 26 8.11 -5.36 -2.94
N ARG A 27 9.18 -4.59 -2.75
CA ARG A 27 9.84 -4.40 -1.46
C ARG A 27 9.74 -2.91 -1.14
N GLN A 28 9.25 -2.60 0.04
CA GLN A 28 9.09 -1.22 0.46
C GLN A 28 9.45 -1.04 1.93
N GLY A 29 10.02 0.12 2.23
CA GLY A 29 10.40 0.48 3.57
C GLY A 29 10.15 1.96 3.82
N TYR A 30 10.16 2.33 5.09
CA TYR A 30 9.84 3.69 5.52
C TYR A 30 11.04 4.35 6.16
N LEU A 31 11.35 5.56 5.72
CA LEU A 31 12.45 6.37 6.25
C LEU A 31 12.02 7.20 7.45
N SER A 32 10.74 7.20 7.77
CA SER A 32 10.15 7.95 8.89
C SER A 32 9.28 7.05 9.75
N ARG A 33 9.17 7.38 11.04
CA ARG A 33 8.29 6.68 11.97
C ARG A 33 6.92 7.34 11.99
N VAL A 34 5.86 6.52 12.22
CA VAL A 34 4.50 7.03 12.45
C VAL A 34 4.17 7.12 13.94
N THR A 35 5.01 6.55 14.79
CA THR A 35 4.87 6.59 16.26
C THR A 35 6.01 7.39 16.86
N GLY A 36 5.73 8.13 17.91
CA GLY A 36 6.71 8.97 18.58
C GLY A 36 6.05 10.03 19.45
N THR A 37 6.86 10.87 20.08
CA THR A 37 6.38 11.96 20.95
C THR A 37 5.97 13.19 20.17
N ASP A 38 6.50 13.37 18.94
CA ASP A 38 6.19 14.51 18.09
C ASP A 38 5.05 14.20 17.13
N ALA A 39 4.33 15.24 16.70
CA ALA A 39 3.27 15.10 15.70
C ALA A 39 3.87 14.67 14.36
N VAL A 40 3.39 13.56 13.83
CA VAL A 40 3.80 13.05 12.51
C VAL A 40 2.92 13.72 11.45
N ARG A 41 3.54 14.38 10.47
CA ARG A 41 2.84 15.06 9.38
C ARG A 41 2.86 14.31 8.06
N SER A 42 3.85 13.45 7.87
CA SER A 42 3.99 12.69 6.64
C SER A 42 4.72 11.38 6.87
N SER A 43 4.53 10.45 5.93
CA SER A 43 5.35 9.25 5.82
C SER A 43 6.19 9.31 4.56
N VAL A 44 7.41 8.79 4.62
CA VAL A 44 8.34 8.72 3.48
C VAL A 44 8.67 7.27 3.22
N ARG A 45 8.30 6.80 2.04
CA ARG A 45 8.46 5.40 1.63
C ARG A 45 9.39 5.26 0.44
N VAL A 46 10.26 4.26 0.49
CA VAL A 46 11.03 3.78 -0.67
C VAL A 46 10.41 2.46 -1.12
N ARG A 47 10.13 2.32 -2.41
CA ARG A 47 9.57 1.10 -2.98
C ARG A 47 10.34 0.69 -4.23
N SER A 48 10.64 -0.60 -4.34
CA SER A 48 11.29 -1.20 -5.50
C SER A 48 10.49 -2.40 -6.00
N ASP A 49 10.36 -2.53 -7.31
CA ASP A 49 9.82 -3.72 -7.96
C ASP A 49 10.92 -4.62 -8.56
N GLY A 50 12.17 -4.32 -8.25
CA GLY A 50 13.34 -5.03 -8.78
C GLY A 50 13.90 -4.46 -10.08
N ALA A 51 13.13 -3.65 -10.80
CA ALA A 51 13.55 -2.98 -12.03
C ALA A 51 13.47 -1.46 -11.90
N ARG A 52 12.48 -0.96 -11.18
CA ARG A 52 12.23 0.47 -10.97
C ARG A 52 12.05 0.74 -9.49
N ALA A 53 12.30 1.98 -9.10
CA ALA A 53 12.13 2.39 -7.72
C ALA A 53 11.55 3.80 -7.61
N TYR A 54 10.82 4.03 -6.52
CA TYR A 54 10.11 5.28 -6.29
C TYR A 54 10.24 5.71 -4.83
N LEU A 55 10.26 7.01 -4.65
CA LEU A 55 10.12 7.64 -3.33
C LEU A 55 8.70 8.19 -3.25
N ASN A 56 7.95 7.80 -2.22
CA ASN A 56 6.59 8.26 -1.98
C ASN A 56 6.52 9.03 -0.68
N ILE A 57 5.89 10.21 -0.73
CA ILE A 57 5.62 11.04 0.44
C ILE A 57 4.11 11.17 0.54
N LYS A 58 3.54 10.71 1.66
CA LYS A 58 2.09 10.78 1.90
C LYS A 58 1.81 11.55 3.17
N SER A 59 0.75 12.35 3.17
CA SER A 59 0.29 13.02 4.39
C SER A 59 -0.17 12.00 5.42
N ALA A 60 0.17 12.23 6.69
CA ALA A 60 -0.19 11.34 7.79
C ALA A 60 -1.60 11.66 8.30
N THR A 61 -2.61 11.42 7.46
CA THR A 61 -4.01 11.63 7.78
C THR A 61 -4.74 10.28 7.78
N LEU A 62 -5.70 10.14 8.70
CA LEU A 62 -6.60 8.99 8.68
C LEU A 62 -7.68 9.19 7.61
N GLY A 63 -8.25 8.08 7.15
CA GLY A 63 -9.32 8.10 6.17
C GLY A 63 -8.83 7.82 4.76
N ILE A 64 -9.70 8.11 3.79
CA ILE A 64 -9.49 7.70 2.40
C ILE A 64 -8.79 8.75 1.54
N ARG A 65 -8.75 10.01 2.00
CA ARG A 65 -8.17 11.13 1.24
C ARG A 65 -6.87 11.60 1.87
N ARG A 66 -5.82 11.69 1.04
CA ARG A 66 -4.51 12.21 1.48
C ARG A 66 -3.75 12.85 0.32
N GLN A 67 -2.73 13.64 0.65
CA GLN A 67 -1.76 14.09 -0.33
C GLN A 67 -0.75 12.98 -0.58
N GLU A 68 -0.36 12.81 -1.83
CA GLU A 68 0.71 11.88 -2.21
C GLU A 68 1.61 12.54 -3.24
N TYR A 69 2.92 12.41 -3.04
CA TYR A 69 3.95 12.83 -3.98
C TYR A 69 4.83 11.63 -4.30
N GLU A 70 5.02 11.33 -5.58
CA GLU A 70 5.81 10.18 -6.03
C GLU A 70 6.87 10.62 -6.99
N TYR A 71 8.11 10.17 -6.77
CA TYR A 71 9.27 10.48 -7.60
C TYR A 71 10.04 9.22 -7.91
N ALA A 72 10.38 9.03 -9.20
CA ALA A 72 11.27 7.97 -9.61
C ALA A 72 12.67 8.25 -9.09
N ILE A 73 13.34 7.23 -8.55
CA ILE A 73 14.72 7.31 -8.06
C ILE A 73 15.55 6.18 -8.66
N PRO A 74 16.89 6.33 -8.68
CA PRO A 74 17.75 5.24 -9.14
C PRO A 74 17.56 3.97 -8.32
N LEU A 75 17.50 2.83 -8.98
CA LEU A 75 17.34 1.54 -8.31
C LEU A 75 18.43 1.27 -7.28
N ALA A 76 19.69 1.61 -7.62
CA ALA A 76 20.82 1.44 -6.70
C ALA A 76 20.63 2.25 -5.41
N ASP A 77 20.10 3.47 -5.50
CA ASP A 77 19.82 4.31 -4.33
C ASP A 77 18.72 3.68 -3.47
N ALA A 78 17.67 3.19 -4.11
CA ALA A 78 16.56 2.52 -3.40
C ALA A 78 17.03 1.27 -2.66
N GLU A 79 17.87 0.45 -3.28
CA GLU A 79 18.41 -0.75 -2.64
C GLU A 79 19.25 -0.40 -1.40
N ALA A 80 20.08 0.65 -1.50
CA ALA A 80 20.86 1.13 -0.35
C ALA A 80 19.96 1.66 0.76
N MET A 81 18.92 2.43 0.43
CA MET A 81 17.96 2.95 1.40
C MET A 81 17.20 1.82 2.10
N LEU A 82 16.76 0.81 1.35
CA LEU A 82 16.07 -0.36 1.92
C LEU A 82 16.97 -1.16 2.85
N ALA A 83 18.25 -1.28 2.53
CA ALA A 83 19.20 -2.03 3.34
C ALA A 83 19.63 -1.29 4.61
N GLU A 84 19.72 0.04 4.58
CA GLU A 84 20.45 0.78 5.61
C GLU A 84 19.68 1.88 6.31
N LEU A 85 18.62 2.43 5.70
CA LEU A 85 17.97 3.64 6.19
C LEU A 85 16.55 3.46 6.70
N CYS A 86 15.93 2.30 6.49
CA CYS A 86 14.55 2.08 6.88
C CYS A 86 14.41 1.84 8.37
N VAL A 87 13.34 2.37 8.94
CA VAL A 87 12.90 2.07 10.30
C VAL A 87 11.86 0.95 10.25
N GLY A 88 11.90 0.04 11.22
CA GLY A 88 11.03 -1.14 11.22
C GLY A 88 11.42 -2.16 10.14
N ALA A 89 10.51 -3.07 9.84
CA ALA A 89 10.73 -4.12 8.85
C ALA A 89 10.50 -3.61 7.43
N VAL A 90 11.24 -4.14 6.48
CA VAL A 90 10.93 -3.97 5.05
C VAL A 90 9.68 -4.80 4.75
N VAL A 91 8.68 -4.17 4.17
CA VAL A 91 7.42 -4.84 3.80
C VAL A 91 7.60 -5.46 2.41
N GLU A 92 7.30 -6.75 2.32
CA GLU A 92 7.34 -7.51 1.07
C GLU A 92 5.92 -7.92 0.70
N LYS A 93 5.54 -7.68 -0.55
CA LYS A 93 4.22 -8.04 -1.06
C LYS A 93 4.25 -8.24 -2.56
N THR A 94 3.29 -9.01 -3.07
CA THR A 94 3.01 -9.07 -4.50
C THR A 94 1.69 -8.38 -4.76
N ARG A 95 1.69 -7.43 -5.68
CA ARG A 95 0.50 -6.69 -6.08
C ARG A 95 -0.06 -7.25 -7.37
N TYR A 96 -1.34 -7.60 -7.33
CA TYR A 96 -2.11 -8.05 -8.49
C TYR A 96 -3.13 -6.99 -8.87
N HIS A 97 -3.44 -6.89 -10.15
CA HIS A 97 -4.49 -6.02 -10.65
C HIS A 97 -5.67 -6.86 -11.11
N VAL A 98 -6.86 -6.48 -10.68
CA VAL A 98 -8.12 -7.16 -11.02
C VAL A 98 -9.13 -6.12 -11.47
N SER A 99 -9.54 -6.21 -12.75
CA SER A 99 -10.54 -5.29 -13.29
C SER A 99 -11.94 -5.75 -12.91
N VAL A 100 -12.74 -4.84 -12.35
CA VAL A 100 -14.14 -5.07 -12.00
C VAL A 100 -14.94 -3.84 -12.42
N GLY A 101 -15.78 -3.99 -13.45
CA GLY A 101 -16.50 -2.85 -14.01
C GLY A 101 -15.55 -1.80 -14.55
N ALA A 102 -15.76 -0.55 -14.14
CA ALA A 102 -14.94 0.60 -14.56
C ALA A 102 -13.68 0.80 -13.73
N HIS A 103 -13.45 -0.01 -12.72
CA HIS A 103 -12.34 0.14 -11.77
C HIS A 103 -11.34 -1.00 -11.86
N VAL A 104 -10.11 -0.71 -11.41
CA VAL A 104 -9.07 -1.73 -11.25
C VAL A 104 -8.74 -1.82 -9.76
N TRP A 105 -8.94 -3.01 -9.19
CA TRP A 105 -8.54 -3.31 -7.83
C TRP A 105 -7.07 -3.69 -7.77
N GLU A 106 -6.40 -3.22 -6.74
CA GLU A 106 -5.04 -3.62 -6.42
C GLU A 106 -5.09 -4.57 -5.23
N ILE A 107 -4.69 -5.82 -5.45
CA ILE A 107 -4.70 -6.85 -4.41
C ILE A 107 -3.27 -7.10 -3.96
N ASP A 108 -2.99 -6.81 -2.71
CA ASP A 108 -1.67 -7.01 -2.11
C ASP A 108 -1.66 -8.30 -1.28
N VAL A 109 -0.85 -9.26 -1.72
CA VAL A 109 -0.58 -10.49 -0.96
C VAL A 109 0.75 -10.29 -0.26
N PHE A 110 0.72 -10.18 1.05
CA PHE A 110 1.90 -9.92 1.86
C PHE A 110 2.72 -11.18 2.09
N ALA A 111 4.03 -11.00 2.21
CA ALA A 111 5.00 -12.05 2.51
C ALA A 111 5.84 -11.63 3.73
N GLY A 112 6.83 -12.44 4.09
CA GLY A 112 7.73 -12.13 5.19
C GLY A 112 7.02 -11.96 6.51
N ALA A 113 7.31 -10.88 7.23
CA ALA A 113 6.74 -10.60 8.55
C ALA A 113 5.22 -10.41 8.55
N ASN A 114 4.62 -10.09 7.38
CA ASN A 114 3.18 -9.88 7.23
C ASN A 114 2.49 -11.03 6.47
N ALA A 115 3.12 -12.18 6.36
CA ALA A 115 2.56 -13.33 5.65
C ALA A 115 1.19 -13.72 6.22
N GLY A 116 0.25 -14.03 5.32
CA GLY A 116 -1.13 -14.35 5.67
C GLY A 116 -2.11 -13.19 5.47
N LEU A 117 -1.63 -11.97 5.37
CA LEU A 117 -2.47 -10.80 5.12
C LEU A 117 -2.67 -10.62 3.61
N ILE A 118 -3.92 -10.39 3.21
CA ILE A 118 -4.30 -10.01 1.84
C ILE A 118 -5.23 -8.80 1.96
N VAL A 119 -4.90 -7.73 1.23
CA VAL A 119 -5.64 -6.47 1.27
C VAL A 119 -5.98 -6.05 -0.15
N ALA A 120 -7.19 -5.54 -0.34
CA ALA A 120 -7.65 -4.99 -1.61
C ALA A 120 -7.79 -3.47 -1.49
N GLU A 121 -7.27 -2.76 -2.48
CA GLU A 121 -7.34 -1.30 -2.54
C GLU A 121 -7.98 -0.87 -3.84
N ILE A 122 -8.80 0.18 -3.78
CA ILE A 122 -9.39 0.83 -4.94
C ILE A 122 -9.13 2.33 -4.87
N GLU A 123 -8.58 2.88 -5.95
CA GLU A 123 -8.36 4.32 -6.08
C GLU A 123 -9.55 4.96 -6.78
N LEU A 124 -10.04 6.06 -6.24
CA LEU A 124 -11.23 6.76 -6.67
C LEU A 124 -10.92 8.20 -7.04
N ASP A 125 -11.76 8.80 -7.88
CA ASP A 125 -11.66 10.22 -8.24
C ASP A 125 -12.37 11.11 -7.22
N HIS A 126 -13.37 10.57 -6.53
CA HIS A 126 -14.16 11.28 -5.53
C HIS A 126 -14.39 10.39 -4.30
N GLU A 127 -14.55 11.00 -3.13
CA GLU A 127 -14.74 10.27 -1.87
C GLU A 127 -16.03 9.43 -1.84
N ASP A 128 -17.06 9.88 -2.55
CA ASP A 128 -18.37 9.24 -2.63
C ASP A 128 -18.60 8.49 -3.96
N GLU A 129 -17.56 8.27 -4.73
CA GLU A 129 -17.65 7.56 -6.01
C GLU A 129 -18.16 6.13 -5.79
N ALA A 130 -19.17 5.74 -6.56
CA ALA A 130 -19.72 4.39 -6.53
C ALA A 130 -18.80 3.41 -7.28
N PHE A 131 -18.70 2.19 -6.75
CA PHE A 131 -17.94 1.10 -7.38
C PHE A 131 -18.61 -0.23 -7.09
N GLU A 132 -18.39 -1.19 -7.96
CA GLU A 132 -18.91 -2.54 -7.81
C GLU A 132 -18.13 -3.28 -6.71
N ARG A 133 -18.86 -3.98 -5.83
CA ARG A 133 -18.27 -4.78 -4.74
C ARG A 133 -18.31 -6.25 -5.12
N PRO A 134 -17.17 -6.85 -5.51
CA PRO A 134 -17.14 -8.26 -5.89
C PRO A 134 -17.32 -9.17 -4.67
N ASP A 135 -17.71 -10.43 -4.94
CA ASP A 135 -18.02 -11.41 -3.89
C ASP A 135 -16.83 -11.75 -3.00
N TRP A 136 -15.60 -11.58 -3.50
CA TRP A 136 -14.38 -11.84 -2.72
C TRP A 136 -14.01 -10.69 -1.77
N LEU A 137 -14.70 -9.56 -1.85
CA LEU A 137 -14.40 -8.38 -1.03
C LEU A 137 -14.92 -8.57 0.39
N GLY A 138 -14.08 -8.22 1.38
CA GLY A 138 -14.41 -8.30 2.79
C GLY A 138 -14.72 -6.94 3.42
N ALA A 139 -14.49 -6.83 4.72
CA ALA A 139 -14.74 -5.62 5.48
C ALA A 139 -13.83 -4.48 5.07
N GLU A 140 -14.37 -3.27 5.05
CA GLU A 140 -13.56 -2.06 4.82
C GLU A 140 -12.72 -1.74 6.05
N VAL A 141 -11.44 -1.48 5.82
CA VAL A 141 -10.46 -1.15 6.87
C VAL A 141 -9.73 0.17 6.59
N SER A 142 -10.35 1.05 5.79
CA SER A 142 -9.75 2.33 5.38
C SER A 142 -9.38 3.22 6.57
N ASP A 143 -10.12 3.15 7.67
CA ASP A 143 -9.89 3.95 8.87
C ASP A 143 -9.14 3.18 9.97
N ASP A 144 -8.66 1.99 9.68
CA ASP A 144 -7.93 1.16 10.64
C ASP A 144 -6.43 1.20 10.37
N PRO A 145 -5.65 1.95 11.18
CA PRO A 145 -4.22 2.11 10.96
C PRO A 145 -3.43 0.80 11.00
N ARG A 146 -3.95 -0.26 11.63
CA ARG A 146 -3.27 -1.57 11.68
C ARG A 146 -2.98 -2.14 10.30
N TYR A 147 -3.76 -1.76 9.28
CA TYR A 147 -3.62 -2.24 7.92
C TYR A 147 -2.89 -1.27 6.99
N TYR A 148 -2.44 -0.12 7.49
CA TYR A 148 -1.63 0.80 6.70
C TYR A 148 -0.22 0.22 6.56
N ASN A 149 0.34 0.27 5.35
CA ASN A 149 1.66 -0.31 5.09
C ASN A 149 2.75 0.27 6.00
N VAL A 150 2.70 1.57 6.29
CA VAL A 150 3.66 2.21 7.19
C VAL A 150 3.56 1.63 8.62
N CYS A 151 2.35 1.31 9.06
CA CYS A 151 2.14 0.71 10.38
C CYS A 151 2.53 -0.77 10.37
N LEU A 152 2.35 -1.48 9.26
CA LEU A 152 2.78 -2.88 9.11
C LEU A 152 4.32 -3.02 9.17
N ALA A 153 5.05 -1.99 8.79
CA ALA A 153 6.51 -1.98 8.92
C ALA A 153 6.95 -1.92 10.39
N GLU A 154 6.23 -1.19 11.23
CA GLU A 154 6.52 -1.04 12.66
C GLU A 154 5.91 -2.17 13.51
N ARG A 155 4.70 -2.59 13.15
CA ARG A 155 3.93 -3.64 13.85
C ARG A 155 3.38 -4.63 12.82
N PRO A 156 4.15 -5.67 12.47
CA PRO A 156 3.71 -6.69 11.51
C PRO A 156 2.44 -7.43 11.94
N TYR A 157 1.72 -7.90 10.93
CA TYR A 157 0.44 -8.61 11.04
C TYR A 157 0.58 -9.93 11.80
#